data_a89d323c5417b9deab8df10515be3f63
#
_entry.id   a89d323c5417b9deab8df10515be3f63
#
_cell.length_a   1.000
_cell.length_b   1.000
_cell.length_c   1.000
_cell.angle_alpha   90.00
_cell.angle_beta   90.00
_cell.angle_gamma   90.00
#
_symmetry.space_group_name_H-M   'P 1'
#
loop_
_entity.id
_entity.type
_entity.pdbx_description
1 polymer ?
#
loop_
_entity_poly.entity_id
_entity_poly.type
_entity_poly.pdbx_seq_one_letter_code
_entity_poly.pdbx_strand_id
1 'polypeptide(L)'
;MAQDNVIKDSRQFYELADRLGDILVEMGALTPTDVDKIVQVQQKTGASFGQIAVERRFVSQRDVQVALSRQFNYAQLLDGDMPNVSKELVIALKPFERDAEIFRFLRGSVVTSHIDKGEPYIAITGAEAKVGASYVAANLAVSLAQLGRRTLLIDANLRRPRIRRIFGIDNKFGLSEVLVGR
;
A
#
# COMPACT_ATOMS: atom_id res chain seq x y z
N MET A 1 -32.42 2.02 -2.02
CA MET A 1 -31.21 1.53 -1.32
C MET A 1 -29.94 1.45 -2.17
N ALA A 2 -29.98 1.31 -3.49
CA ALA A 2 -28.77 1.28 -4.34
C ALA A 2 -28.26 2.68 -4.77
N GLN A 3 -29.11 3.71 -4.80
CA GLN A 3 -28.73 5.06 -5.20
C GLN A 3 -28.00 5.85 -4.10
N ASP A 4 -28.26 5.58 -2.81
CA ASP A 4 -27.59 6.28 -1.69
C ASP A 4 -26.11 5.85 -1.52
N ASN A 5 -25.75 4.65 -1.98
CA ASN A 5 -24.37 4.17 -1.90
C ASN A 5 -23.45 4.79 -2.96
N VAL A 6 -23.99 5.12 -4.15
CA VAL A 6 -23.25 5.78 -5.24
C VAL A 6 -22.94 7.24 -4.91
N ILE A 7 -23.84 7.92 -4.20
CA ILE A 7 -23.68 9.34 -3.82
C ILE A 7 -22.68 9.51 -2.67
N LYS A 8 -22.59 8.54 -1.74
CA LYS A 8 -21.57 8.56 -0.68
C LYS A 8 -20.16 8.33 -1.25
N ASP A 9 -20.04 7.44 -2.22
CA ASP A 9 -18.77 7.16 -2.89
C ASP A 9 -18.24 8.37 -3.67
N SER A 10 -19.14 9.11 -4.34
CA SER A 10 -18.75 10.32 -5.08
C SER A 10 -18.26 11.45 -4.17
N ARG A 11 -18.89 11.71 -3.03
CA ARG A 11 -18.46 12.76 -2.09
C ARG A 11 -17.08 12.44 -1.48
N GLN A 12 -16.85 11.19 -1.13
CA GLN A 12 -15.58 10.73 -0.61
C GLN A 12 -14.45 10.84 -1.66
N PHE A 13 -14.78 10.66 -2.95
CA PHE A 13 -13.85 10.87 -4.06
C PHE A 13 -13.49 12.35 -4.26
N TYR A 14 -14.43 13.28 -4.07
CA TYR A 14 -14.16 14.73 -4.18
C TYR A 14 -13.31 15.24 -3.02
N GLU A 15 -13.61 14.85 -1.78
CA GLU A 15 -12.78 15.19 -0.60
C GLU A 15 -11.35 14.63 -0.70
N LEU A 16 -11.18 13.47 -1.33
CA LEU A 16 -9.87 12.86 -1.59
C LEU A 16 -9.08 13.61 -2.68
N ALA A 17 -9.77 14.14 -3.69
CA ALA A 17 -9.16 14.92 -4.77
C ALA A 17 -8.63 16.27 -4.27
N ASP A 18 -9.40 16.96 -3.44
CA ASP A 18 -9.01 18.24 -2.84
C ASP A 18 -7.75 18.07 -1.99
N ARG A 19 -7.66 17.03 -1.17
CA ARG A 19 -6.46 16.74 -0.36
C ARG A 19 -5.23 16.43 -1.20
N LEU A 20 -5.34 15.72 -2.31
CA LEU A 20 -4.20 15.41 -3.18
C LEU A 20 -3.62 16.67 -3.83
N GLY A 21 -4.51 17.56 -4.29
CA GLY A 21 -4.13 18.86 -4.85
C GLY A 21 -3.37 19.72 -3.84
N ASP A 22 -3.89 19.84 -2.62
CA ASP A 22 -3.28 20.59 -1.53
C ASP A 22 -1.88 20.05 -1.19
N ILE A 23 -1.73 18.73 -1.06
CA ILE A 23 -0.44 18.11 -0.77
C ILE A 23 0.59 18.36 -1.90
N LEU A 24 0.17 18.30 -3.16
CA LEU A 24 1.04 18.60 -4.30
C LEU A 24 1.47 20.07 -4.32
N VAL A 25 0.61 20.99 -3.88
CA VAL A 25 0.95 22.41 -3.69
C VAL A 25 1.93 22.58 -2.52
N GLU A 26 1.68 21.94 -1.37
CA GLU A 26 2.61 21.96 -0.22
C GLU A 26 3.99 21.39 -0.57
N MET A 27 4.04 20.40 -1.45
CA MET A 27 5.29 19.84 -1.98
C MET A 27 5.98 20.75 -2.99
N GLY A 28 5.34 21.84 -3.42
CA GLY A 28 5.84 22.72 -4.49
C GLY A 28 5.80 22.10 -5.89
N ALA A 29 5.07 20.99 -6.05
CA ALA A 29 4.94 20.31 -7.34
C ALA A 29 3.83 20.92 -8.22
N LEU A 30 2.84 21.58 -7.62
CA LEU A 30 1.77 22.30 -8.30
C LEU A 30 1.64 23.73 -7.74
N THR A 31 1.09 24.60 -8.57
CA THR A 31 0.56 25.90 -8.10
C THR A 31 -0.96 25.78 -7.87
N PRO A 32 -1.58 26.63 -7.03
CA PRO A 32 -3.04 26.67 -6.87
C PRO A 32 -3.76 26.82 -8.20
N THR A 33 -3.22 27.62 -9.12
CA THR A 33 -3.78 27.80 -10.46
C THR A 33 -3.77 26.51 -11.29
N ASP A 34 -2.79 25.65 -11.11
CA ASP A 34 -2.71 24.36 -11.81
C ASP A 34 -3.75 23.37 -11.25
N VAL A 35 -3.99 23.41 -9.93
CA VAL A 35 -5.07 22.63 -9.30
C VAL A 35 -6.42 23.00 -9.92
N ASP A 36 -6.72 24.30 -10.07
CA ASP A 36 -7.97 24.77 -10.68
C ASP A 36 -8.13 24.25 -12.12
N LYS A 37 -7.05 24.28 -12.92
CA LYS A 37 -7.05 23.74 -14.29
C LYS A 37 -7.35 22.24 -14.32
N ILE A 38 -6.73 21.46 -13.42
CA ILE A 38 -6.93 20.02 -13.33
C ILE A 38 -8.39 19.72 -12.92
N VAL A 39 -8.93 20.43 -11.93
CA VAL A 39 -10.30 20.26 -11.46
C VAL A 39 -11.31 20.56 -12.58
N GLN A 40 -11.07 21.61 -13.38
CA GLN A 40 -11.94 21.90 -14.54
C GLN A 40 -11.95 20.77 -15.58
N VAL A 41 -10.80 20.14 -15.82
CA VAL A 41 -10.71 18.97 -16.72
C VAL A 41 -11.40 17.77 -16.09
N GLN A 42 -11.22 17.54 -14.80
CA GLN A 42 -11.86 16.45 -14.06
C GLN A 42 -13.39 16.51 -14.15
N GLN A 43 -13.96 17.71 -13.96
CA GLN A 43 -15.41 17.92 -14.08
C GLN A 43 -15.96 17.59 -15.47
N LYS A 44 -15.15 17.80 -16.54
CA LYS A 44 -15.56 17.54 -17.93
C LYS A 44 -15.37 16.08 -18.35
N THR A 45 -14.36 15.39 -17.81
CA THR A 45 -13.95 14.07 -18.29
C THR A 45 -14.33 12.93 -17.35
N GLY A 46 -14.55 13.22 -16.06
CA GLY A 46 -14.76 12.21 -15.01
C GLY A 46 -13.50 11.42 -14.64
N ALA A 47 -12.33 11.76 -15.22
CA ALA A 47 -11.07 11.11 -14.90
C ALA A 47 -10.56 11.52 -13.51
N SER A 48 -9.70 10.72 -12.87
CA SER A 48 -9.16 11.05 -11.55
C SER A 48 -8.18 12.23 -11.61
N PHE A 49 -8.11 13.04 -10.55
CA PHE A 49 -7.21 14.18 -10.43
C PHE A 49 -5.74 13.79 -10.74
N GLY A 50 -5.25 12.73 -10.11
CA GLY A 50 -3.88 12.27 -10.31
C GLY A 50 -3.58 11.82 -11.74
N GLN A 51 -4.55 11.16 -12.40
CA GLN A 51 -4.42 10.76 -13.80
C GLN A 51 -4.29 11.98 -14.72
N ILE A 52 -5.19 12.97 -14.57
CA ILE A 52 -5.16 14.20 -15.37
C ILE A 52 -3.85 14.96 -15.13
N ALA A 53 -3.41 15.08 -13.88
CA ALA A 53 -2.19 15.77 -13.51
C ALA A 53 -0.95 15.18 -14.21
N VAL A 54 -0.86 13.86 -14.31
CA VAL A 54 0.23 13.15 -15.01
C VAL A 54 0.08 13.23 -16.53
N GLU A 55 -1.09 12.91 -17.08
CA GLU A 55 -1.34 12.92 -18.54
C GLU A 55 -1.12 14.31 -19.16
N ARG A 56 -1.50 15.36 -18.43
CA ARG A 56 -1.30 16.74 -18.87
C ARG A 56 0.09 17.29 -18.51
N ARG A 57 0.96 16.47 -17.91
CA ARG A 57 2.35 16.82 -17.53
C ARG A 57 2.46 17.98 -16.53
N PHE A 58 1.46 18.17 -15.68
CA PHE A 58 1.55 19.11 -14.56
C PHE A 58 2.54 18.60 -13.51
N VAL A 59 2.52 17.29 -13.25
CA VAL A 59 3.40 16.61 -12.29
C VAL A 59 3.90 15.29 -12.87
N SER A 60 4.96 14.74 -12.29
CA SER A 60 5.41 13.39 -12.61
C SER A 60 4.53 12.34 -11.89
N GLN A 61 4.53 11.11 -12.39
CA GLN A 61 3.87 9.99 -11.71
C GLN A 61 4.44 9.79 -10.30
N ARG A 62 5.74 10.05 -10.11
CA ARG A 62 6.41 9.97 -8.81
C ARG A 62 5.86 11.01 -7.82
N ASP A 63 5.62 12.24 -8.25
CA ASP A 63 5.07 13.29 -7.39
C ASP A 63 3.68 12.92 -6.88
N VAL A 64 2.83 12.39 -7.77
CA VAL A 64 1.51 11.88 -7.40
C VAL A 64 1.63 10.72 -6.40
N GLN A 65 2.55 9.79 -6.61
CA GLN A 65 2.79 8.68 -5.69
C GLN A 65 3.23 9.18 -4.31
N VAL A 66 4.17 10.10 -4.25
CA VAL A 66 4.64 10.71 -2.99
C VAL A 66 3.51 11.45 -2.28
N ALA A 67 2.72 12.24 -2.99
CA ALA A 67 1.59 12.98 -2.43
C ALA A 67 0.51 12.03 -1.87
N LEU A 68 0.16 10.98 -2.62
CA LEU A 68 -0.78 9.96 -2.16
C LEU A 68 -0.24 9.18 -0.94
N SER A 69 1.07 8.89 -0.89
CA SER A 69 1.65 8.25 0.27
C SER A 69 1.54 9.10 1.54
N ARG A 70 1.69 10.42 1.42
CA ARG A 70 1.46 11.38 2.51
C ARG A 70 -0.01 11.45 2.91
N GLN A 71 -0.91 11.54 1.93
CA GLN A 71 -2.36 11.61 2.17
C GLN A 71 -2.89 10.42 2.96
N PHE A 72 -2.40 9.22 2.66
CA PHE A 72 -2.84 7.98 3.29
C PHE A 72 -1.91 7.49 4.39
N ASN A 73 -0.88 8.28 4.74
CA ASN A 73 0.16 7.89 5.72
C ASN A 73 0.80 6.53 5.41
N TYR A 74 1.02 6.25 4.12
CA TYR A 74 1.69 5.01 3.71
C TYR A 74 3.19 5.23 3.71
N ALA A 75 3.92 4.39 4.44
CA ALA A 75 5.35 4.24 4.22
C ALA A 75 5.54 3.62 2.83
N GLN A 76 5.93 4.44 1.86
CA GLN A 76 6.28 3.99 0.51
C GLN A 76 7.79 3.82 0.43
N LEU A 77 8.21 2.68 -0.05
CA LEU A 77 9.59 2.50 -0.48
C LEU A 77 9.75 3.18 -1.84
N LEU A 78 10.51 4.24 -1.90
CA LEU A 78 10.88 4.88 -3.17
C LEU A 78 11.96 4.03 -3.85
N ASP A 79 11.98 4.06 -5.20
CA ASP A 79 13.05 3.41 -5.97
C ASP A 79 14.41 3.93 -5.49
N GLY A 80 15.23 3.03 -4.94
CA GLY A 80 16.54 3.35 -4.39
C GLY A 80 16.67 3.28 -2.87
N ASP A 81 15.58 3.33 -2.11
CA ASP A 81 15.62 3.26 -0.63
C ASP A 81 16.02 1.85 -0.14
N MET A 82 15.61 0.82 -0.89
CA MET A 82 15.97 -0.57 -0.61
C MET A 82 16.22 -1.33 -1.93
N PRO A 83 17.40 -1.28 -2.52
CA PRO A 83 17.69 -1.80 -3.85
C PRO A 83 17.49 -3.33 -4.00
N ASN A 84 17.45 -4.06 -2.89
CA ASN A 84 17.33 -5.51 -2.86
C ASN A 84 15.90 -6.03 -2.58
N VAL A 85 14.92 -5.15 -2.41
CA VAL A 85 13.53 -5.56 -2.16
C VAL A 85 12.93 -6.16 -3.42
N SER A 86 12.28 -7.31 -3.26
CA SER A 86 11.61 -7.99 -4.37
C SER A 86 10.42 -7.20 -4.89
N LYS A 87 10.25 -7.21 -6.22
CA LYS A 87 9.05 -6.64 -6.87
C LYS A 87 7.74 -7.31 -6.45
N GLU A 88 7.81 -8.45 -5.75
CA GLU A 88 6.67 -9.13 -5.15
C GLU A 88 6.05 -8.32 -3.99
N LEU A 89 6.76 -7.32 -3.42
CA LEU A 89 6.24 -6.49 -2.34
C LEU A 89 5.38 -5.33 -2.89
N VAL A 90 4.27 -5.69 -3.53
CA VAL A 90 3.43 -4.76 -4.31
C VAL A 90 2.81 -3.67 -3.45
N ILE A 91 2.43 -3.96 -2.21
CA ILE A 91 1.82 -2.99 -1.30
C ILE A 91 2.76 -1.83 -0.94
N ALA A 92 4.06 -2.06 -0.98
CA ALA A 92 5.09 -1.05 -0.70
C ALA A 92 5.59 -0.36 -1.97
N LEU A 93 5.78 -1.11 -3.06
CA LEU A 93 6.38 -0.61 -4.29
C LEU A 93 5.36 -0.04 -5.28
N LYS A 94 4.13 -0.56 -5.25
CA LYS A 94 3.07 -0.23 -6.21
C LYS A 94 1.73 0.00 -5.49
N PRO A 95 1.68 0.93 -4.53
CA PRO A 95 0.54 1.07 -3.62
C PRO A 95 -0.78 1.42 -4.30
N PHE A 96 -0.76 1.86 -5.56
CA PHE A 96 -1.94 2.29 -6.31
C PHE A 96 -2.38 1.28 -7.39
N GLU A 97 -1.66 0.15 -7.52
CA GLU A 97 -2.09 -0.93 -8.40
C GLU A 97 -3.19 -1.77 -7.73
N ARG A 98 -3.99 -2.44 -8.56
CA ARG A 98 -5.09 -3.30 -8.13
C ARG A 98 -4.70 -4.35 -7.09
N ASP A 99 -3.50 -4.92 -7.23
CA ASP A 99 -3.01 -5.92 -6.30
C ASP A 99 -2.82 -5.35 -4.88
N ALA A 100 -2.36 -4.10 -4.76
CA ALA A 100 -2.24 -3.43 -3.48
C ALA A 100 -3.61 -3.17 -2.83
N GLU A 101 -4.66 -2.89 -3.62
CA GLU A 101 -6.03 -2.73 -3.11
C GLU A 101 -6.58 -4.03 -2.54
N ILE A 102 -6.27 -5.17 -3.17
CA ILE A 102 -6.64 -6.49 -2.65
C ILE A 102 -6.06 -6.70 -1.25
N PHE A 103 -4.79 -6.32 -1.03
CA PHE A 103 -4.17 -6.43 0.30
C PHE A 103 -4.77 -5.46 1.32
N ARG A 104 -5.19 -4.26 0.91
CA ARG A 104 -5.91 -3.34 1.81
C ARG A 104 -7.28 -3.89 2.22
N PHE A 105 -8.01 -4.47 1.28
CA PHE A 105 -9.28 -5.14 1.56
C PHE A 105 -9.08 -6.34 2.50
N LEU A 106 -8.11 -7.21 2.21
CA LEU A 106 -7.76 -8.36 3.06
C LEU A 106 -7.39 -7.90 4.47
N ARG A 107 -6.57 -6.86 4.59
CA ARG A 107 -6.22 -6.23 5.86
C ARG A 107 -7.46 -5.80 6.66
N GLY A 108 -8.40 -5.08 6.02
CA GLY A 108 -9.63 -4.66 6.66
C GLY A 108 -10.42 -5.84 7.22
N SER A 109 -10.56 -6.89 6.44
CA SER A 109 -11.24 -8.13 6.87
C SER A 109 -10.53 -8.79 8.06
N VAL A 110 -9.20 -8.88 8.02
CA VAL A 110 -8.39 -9.50 9.08
C VAL A 110 -8.46 -8.67 10.37
N VAL A 111 -8.37 -7.34 10.27
CA VAL A 111 -8.45 -6.45 11.44
C VAL A 111 -9.79 -6.63 12.15
N THR A 112 -10.90 -6.50 11.42
CA THR A 112 -12.25 -6.59 12.00
C THR A 112 -12.62 -7.99 12.48
N SER A 113 -12.18 -9.02 11.78
CA SER A 113 -12.58 -10.40 12.10
C SER A 113 -11.78 -11.02 13.22
N HIS A 114 -10.52 -10.63 13.41
CA HIS A 114 -9.55 -11.29 14.29
C HIS A 114 -8.86 -10.30 15.25
N ILE A 115 -8.12 -9.33 14.73
CA ILE A 115 -7.24 -8.48 15.54
C ILE A 115 -8.03 -7.68 16.57
N ASP A 116 -9.13 -7.03 16.15
CA ASP A 116 -9.97 -6.21 17.03
C ASP A 116 -10.77 -7.06 18.02
N LYS A 117 -10.85 -8.38 17.81
CA LYS A 117 -11.42 -9.36 18.75
C LYS A 117 -10.41 -9.95 19.73
N GLY A 118 -9.15 -9.50 19.68
CA GLY A 118 -8.09 -9.97 20.56
C GLY A 118 -7.36 -11.22 20.04
N GLU A 119 -7.49 -11.55 18.78
CA GLU A 119 -6.81 -12.65 18.10
C GLU A 119 -5.64 -12.12 17.22
N PRO A 120 -4.49 -11.72 17.78
CA PRO A 120 -3.43 -11.05 17.05
C PRO A 120 -2.54 -12.00 16.24
N TYR A 121 -2.81 -13.29 16.25
CA TYR A 121 -1.99 -14.31 15.58
C TYR A 121 -2.66 -14.77 14.30
N ILE A 122 -1.95 -14.70 13.18
CA ILE A 122 -2.44 -15.09 11.86
C ILE A 122 -1.43 -16.05 11.24
N ALA A 123 -1.87 -17.25 10.89
CA ALA A 123 -1.09 -18.20 10.13
C ALA A 123 -1.52 -18.20 8.66
N ILE A 124 -0.55 -18.03 7.76
CA ILE A 124 -0.79 -18.09 6.31
C ILE A 124 -0.09 -19.33 5.77
N THR A 125 -0.87 -20.25 5.25
CA THR A 125 -0.40 -21.52 4.68
C THR A 125 -0.97 -21.73 3.29
N GLY A 126 -0.29 -22.52 2.47
CA GLY A 126 -0.77 -22.93 1.15
C GLY A 126 -1.09 -24.43 1.13
N ALA A 127 -2.12 -24.80 0.38
CA ALA A 127 -2.48 -26.22 0.17
C ALA A 127 -1.38 -26.98 -0.59
N GLU A 128 -0.64 -26.27 -1.45
CA GLU A 128 0.45 -26.81 -2.26
C GLU A 128 1.68 -25.91 -2.25
N ALA A 129 2.78 -26.43 -2.75
CA ALA A 129 4.00 -25.63 -2.93
C ALA A 129 3.80 -24.57 -4.02
N LYS A 130 4.36 -23.36 -3.80
CA LYS A 130 4.36 -22.23 -4.76
C LYS A 130 2.99 -21.58 -5.02
N VAL A 131 1.98 -21.80 -4.22
CA VAL A 131 0.66 -21.13 -4.33
C VAL A 131 0.65 -19.68 -3.85
N GLY A 132 1.80 -19.13 -3.42
CA GLY A 132 1.91 -17.72 -3.07
C GLY A 132 1.76 -17.38 -1.59
N ALA A 133 1.77 -18.35 -0.65
CA ALA A 133 1.60 -18.08 0.78
C ALA A 133 2.59 -17.02 1.31
N SER A 134 3.88 -17.12 0.96
CA SER A 134 4.88 -16.12 1.37
C SER A 134 4.63 -14.73 0.76
N TYR A 135 4.14 -14.67 -0.47
CA TYR A 135 3.75 -13.42 -1.13
C TYR A 135 2.59 -12.74 -0.37
N VAL A 136 1.57 -13.52 -0.02
CA VAL A 136 0.41 -13.02 0.75
C VAL A 136 0.85 -12.58 2.14
N ALA A 137 1.65 -13.40 2.84
CA ALA A 137 2.14 -13.09 4.18
C ALA A 137 2.96 -11.78 4.23
N ALA A 138 3.89 -11.61 3.28
CA ALA A 138 4.73 -10.43 3.20
C ALA A 138 3.92 -9.15 2.94
N ASN A 139 3.03 -9.17 1.95
CA ASN A 139 2.23 -8.00 1.61
C ASN A 139 1.19 -7.67 2.69
N LEU A 140 0.56 -8.67 3.31
CA LEU A 140 -0.36 -8.44 4.43
C LEU A 140 0.36 -7.86 5.65
N ALA A 141 1.57 -8.35 5.98
CA ALA A 141 2.36 -7.82 7.09
C ALA A 141 2.73 -6.34 6.88
N VAL A 142 3.17 -5.97 5.67
CA VAL A 142 3.42 -4.56 5.33
C VAL A 142 2.14 -3.74 5.40
N SER A 143 1.03 -4.27 4.88
CA SER A 143 -0.26 -3.59 4.93
C SER A 143 -0.74 -3.31 6.36
N LEU A 144 -0.52 -4.24 7.29
CA LEU A 144 -0.81 -4.06 8.72
C LEU A 144 0.13 -3.04 9.38
N ALA A 145 1.42 -3.09 9.06
CA ALA A 145 2.42 -2.13 9.57
C ALA A 145 2.11 -0.70 9.10
N GLN A 146 1.60 -0.52 7.88
CA GLN A 146 1.16 0.78 7.35
C GLN A 146 0.00 1.41 8.14
N LEU A 147 -0.75 0.64 8.94
CA LEU A 147 -1.73 1.16 9.91
C LEU A 147 -1.11 1.64 11.22
N GLY A 148 0.22 1.67 11.34
CA GLY A 148 0.92 1.98 12.58
C GLY A 148 0.91 0.83 13.60
N ARG A 149 0.43 -0.36 13.24
CA ARG A 149 0.43 -1.54 14.14
C ARG A 149 1.81 -2.19 14.15
N ARG A 150 2.31 -2.53 15.34
CA ARG A 150 3.54 -3.31 15.46
C ARG A 150 3.28 -4.72 14.92
N THR A 151 3.93 -5.06 13.83
CA THR A 151 3.71 -6.31 13.10
C THR A 151 4.99 -7.12 13.08
N LEU A 152 4.94 -8.35 13.57
CA LEU A 152 6.04 -9.32 13.47
C LEU A 152 5.69 -10.34 12.39
N LEU A 153 6.54 -10.45 11.38
CA LEU A 153 6.42 -11.47 10.34
C LEU A 153 7.45 -12.58 10.58
N ILE A 154 6.96 -13.81 10.71
CA ILE A 154 7.79 -14.99 10.99
C ILE A 154 7.76 -15.91 9.78
N ASP A 155 8.93 -16.20 9.20
CA ASP A 155 9.07 -17.25 8.18
C ASP A 155 9.26 -18.62 8.86
N ALA A 156 8.15 -19.33 9.00
CA ALA A 156 8.15 -20.67 9.59
C ALA A 156 8.53 -21.78 8.59
N ASN A 157 8.78 -21.44 7.32
CA ASN A 157 9.24 -22.40 6.33
C ASN A 157 10.76 -22.57 6.38
N LEU A 158 11.25 -23.27 7.39
CA LEU A 158 12.69 -23.48 7.62
C LEU A 158 13.39 -24.27 6.48
N ARG A 159 12.63 -25.01 5.67
CA ARG A 159 13.20 -25.78 4.55
C ARG A 159 13.43 -24.92 3.31
N ARG A 160 12.54 -23.96 3.03
CA ARG A 160 12.59 -23.09 1.84
C ARG A 160 12.16 -21.66 2.20
N PRO A 161 12.93 -20.96 3.05
CA PRO A 161 12.56 -19.62 3.50
C PRO A 161 12.55 -18.65 2.32
N ARG A 162 11.52 -17.80 2.24
CA ARG A 162 11.35 -16.81 1.18
C ARG A 162 11.24 -15.37 1.67
N ILE A 163 10.80 -15.15 2.91
CA ILE A 163 10.53 -13.80 3.44
C ILE A 163 11.81 -12.95 3.41
N ARG A 164 12.94 -13.50 3.85
CA ARG A 164 14.25 -12.84 3.76
C ARG A 164 14.53 -12.30 2.35
N ARG A 165 14.23 -13.10 1.33
CA ARG A 165 14.48 -12.76 -0.08
C ARG A 165 13.50 -11.71 -0.58
N ILE A 166 12.24 -11.74 -0.14
CA ILE A 166 11.21 -10.75 -0.49
C ILE A 166 11.59 -9.37 0.05
N PHE A 167 12.09 -9.30 1.28
CA PHE A 167 12.47 -8.04 1.91
C PHE A 167 13.92 -7.61 1.62
N GLY A 168 14.69 -8.39 0.86
CA GLY A 168 16.09 -8.06 0.55
C GLY A 168 16.99 -8.02 1.78
N ILE A 169 16.65 -8.78 2.84
CA ILE A 169 17.37 -8.76 4.11
C ILE A 169 18.53 -9.75 4.03
N ASP A 170 19.72 -9.29 4.35
CA ASP A 170 20.89 -10.15 4.54
C ASP A 170 21.17 -10.32 6.04
N ASN A 171 20.56 -11.34 6.64
CA ASN A 171 20.77 -11.69 8.04
C ASN A 171 21.29 -13.11 8.17
N LYS A 172 22.12 -13.33 9.18
CA LYS A 172 22.69 -14.66 9.53
C LYS A 172 21.85 -15.37 10.60
N PHE A 173 20.94 -14.67 11.26
CA PHE A 173 20.13 -15.16 12.37
C PHE A 173 18.66 -15.12 11.97
N GLY A 174 17.91 -16.15 12.33
CA GLY A 174 16.50 -16.28 12.02
C GLY A 174 15.76 -17.11 13.06
N LEU A 175 14.58 -17.62 12.71
CA LEU A 175 13.74 -18.40 13.63
C LEU A 175 14.44 -19.65 14.15
N SER A 176 15.29 -20.30 13.33
CA SER A 176 16.05 -21.49 13.74
C SER A 176 16.96 -21.20 14.94
N GLU A 177 17.68 -20.09 14.92
CA GLU A 177 18.58 -19.67 16.01
C GLU A 177 17.81 -19.31 17.26
N VAL A 178 16.69 -18.62 17.13
CA VAL A 178 15.79 -18.28 18.25
C VAL A 178 15.26 -19.55 18.94
N LEU A 179 14.86 -20.55 18.14
CA LEU A 179 14.32 -21.81 18.69
C LEU A 179 15.36 -22.66 19.43
N VAL A 180 16.66 -22.50 19.13
CA VAL A 180 17.74 -23.18 19.84
C VAL A 180 18.39 -22.30 20.93
N GLY A 181 17.81 -21.15 21.23
CA GLY A 181 18.25 -20.27 22.30
C GLY A 181 19.52 -19.47 21.99
N ARG A 182 19.74 -19.16 20.74
CA ARG A 182 20.89 -18.34 20.28
C ARG A 182 20.44 -16.94 19.88
#